data_c5f50dc80238ebd5a08ac6533aef10f5
#
_entry.id   c5f50dc80238ebd5a08ac6533aef10f5
#
_cell.length_a   1.000
_cell.length_b   1.000
_cell.length_c   1.000
_cell.angle_alpha   90.00
_cell.angle_beta   90.00
_cell.angle_gamma   90.00
#
_symmetry.space_group_name_H-M   'P 1'
#
loop_
_entity.id
_entity.type
_entity.pdbx_description
1 polymer ?
#
loop_
_entity_poly.entity_id
_entity_poly.type
_entity_poly.pdbx_seq_one_letter_code
_entity_poly.pdbx_strand_id
1 'polypeptide(L)'
;IKAFGDVPARFEPNTTETIDLPKTDRMVIMRRLLNDLLIAQDYVGWPNENSFTKSTERVSQTFTKGLRARIALFAAGYSQHPDGIRYNTEDATERQELYTIAKNECLDIISKGYNTLGTFEANFKALCAEGTIAGAESIFEIPFSASRGRVIYTWGVKHEKKDQWTKLAKGGINGPIPTLFYDYDVEDIRRDITCVPFKWTSDN
;
A
#
# COMPACT_ATOMS: atom_id res chain seq x y z
N ILE A 1 -5.74 13.18 -2.15
CA ILE A 1 -5.63 13.35 -3.61
C ILE A 1 -6.47 12.28 -4.33
N LYS A 2 -6.23 10.98 -4.10
CA LYS A 2 -6.96 9.91 -4.81
C LYS A 2 -8.49 10.02 -4.66
N ALA A 3 -8.97 10.28 -3.45
CA ALA A 3 -10.41 10.31 -3.15
C ALA A 3 -11.07 11.67 -3.42
N PHE A 4 -10.33 12.77 -3.22
CA PHE A 4 -10.88 14.12 -3.22
C PHE A 4 -10.31 15.02 -4.32
N GLY A 5 -9.36 14.55 -5.11
CA GLY A 5 -8.71 15.33 -6.15
C GLY A 5 -7.85 16.47 -5.59
N ASP A 6 -8.13 17.69 -6.00
CA ASP A 6 -7.43 18.87 -5.51
C ASP A 6 -7.81 19.15 -4.07
N VAL A 7 -6.82 19.31 -3.21
CA VAL A 7 -6.98 19.50 -1.76
C VAL A 7 -6.08 20.63 -1.27
N PRO A 8 -6.39 21.29 -0.15
CA PRO A 8 -5.44 22.21 0.47
C PRO A 8 -4.12 21.47 0.79
N ALA A 9 -3.01 22.01 0.31
CA ALA A 9 -1.68 21.43 0.56
C ALA A 9 -0.82 22.44 1.32
N ARG A 10 -0.18 21.94 2.38
CA ARG A 10 0.81 22.67 3.16
C ARG A 10 2.12 21.97 3.07
N PHE A 11 3.15 22.71 2.67
CA PHE A 11 4.53 22.21 2.62
C PHE A 11 5.38 22.84 3.73
N GLU A 12 4.80 23.77 4.48
CA GLU A 12 5.40 24.47 5.61
C GLU A 12 4.53 24.27 6.87
N PRO A 13 5.10 24.45 8.07
CA PRO A 13 4.33 24.42 9.31
C PRO A 13 3.13 25.35 9.29
N ASN A 14 2.04 24.90 9.89
CA ASN A 14 0.80 25.70 9.94
C ASN A 14 0.96 26.91 10.86
N THR A 15 0.44 28.05 10.41
CA THR A 15 0.31 29.28 11.19
C THR A 15 -1.17 29.70 11.22
N THR A 16 -1.53 30.67 12.07
CA THR A 16 -2.88 31.23 12.10
C THR A 16 -3.30 31.85 10.79
N GLU A 17 -2.35 32.37 10.00
CA GLU A 17 -2.59 32.98 8.70
C GLU A 17 -2.80 31.96 7.57
N THR A 18 -2.30 30.73 7.77
CA THR A 18 -2.36 29.66 6.77
C THR A 18 -3.37 28.57 7.11
N ILE A 19 -4.27 28.83 8.06
CA ILE A 19 -5.26 27.84 8.48
C ILE A 19 -6.27 27.53 7.37
N ASP A 20 -6.69 28.55 6.61
CA ASP A 20 -7.69 28.48 5.53
C ASP A 20 -7.03 28.59 4.16
N LEU A 21 -6.27 27.56 3.78
CA LEU A 21 -5.67 27.51 2.45
C LEU A 21 -6.71 27.06 1.39
N PRO A 22 -6.70 27.68 0.21
CA PRO A 22 -7.46 27.18 -0.92
C PRO A 22 -6.94 25.81 -1.37
N LYS A 23 -7.74 25.09 -2.14
CA LYS A 23 -7.30 23.84 -2.75
C LYS A 23 -6.14 24.09 -3.72
N THR A 24 -5.18 23.22 -3.68
CA THR A 24 -4.01 23.17 -4.57
C THR A 24 -4.25 22.12 -5.64
N ASP A 25 -3.87 22.42 -6.86
CA ASP A 25 -3.90 21.44 -7.95
C ASP A 25 -3.14 20.17 -7.57
N ARG A 26 -3.76 19.01 -7.82
CA ARG A 26 -3.19 17.71 -7.48
C ARG A 26 -1.84 17.44 -8.11
N MET A 27 -1.58 17.96 -9.32
CA MET A 27 -0.30 17.78 -9.99
C MET A 27 0.82 18.55 -9.31
N VAL A 28 0.55 19.74 -8.76
CA VAL A 28 1.52 20.47 -7.92
C VAL A 28 1.94 19.62 -6.73
N ILE A 29 0.98 19.01 -6.06
CA ILE A 29 1.24 18.15 -4.91
C ILE A 29 2.03 16.90 -5.32
N MET A 30 1.62 16.24 -6.41
CA MET A 30 2.30 15.03 -6.89
C MET A 30 3.74 15.29 -7.32
N ARG A 31 3.99 16.39 -8.05
CA ARG A 31 5.36 16.79 -8.44
C ARG A 31 6.23 17.03 -7.21
N ARG A 32 5.69 17.69 -6.20
CA ARG A 32 6.41 17.89 -4.93
C ARG A 32 6.74 16.56 -4.26
N LEU A 33 5.77 15.66 -4.13
CA LEU A 33 5.99 14.33 -3.54
C LEU A 33 7.02 13.50 -4.32
N LEU A 34 6.99 13.54 -5.66
CA LEU A 34 7.97 12.85 -6.49
C LEU A 34 9.39 13.38 -6.27
N ASN A 35 9.53 14.69 -6.10
CA ASN A 35 10.82 15.30 -5.80
C ASN A 35 11.29 14.99 -4.37
N ASP A 36 10.43 15.09 -3.39
CA ASP A 36 10.76 14.79 -1.98
C ASP A 36 11.19 13.32 -1.82
N LEU A 37 10.51 12.39 -2.50
CA LEU A 37 10.90 10.98 -2.52
C LEU A 37 12.23 10.74 -3.25
N LEU A 38 12.53 11.49 -4.31
CA LEU A 38 13.82 11.42 -4.97
C LEU A 38 14.96 11.81 -4.02
N ILE A 39 14.78 12.92 -3.31
CA ILE A 39 15.76 13.37 -2.31
C ILE A 39 15.88 12.36 -1.16
N ALA A 40 14.75 11.83 -0.68
CA ALA A 40 14.72 10.89 0.43
C ALA A 40 15.50 9.59 0.16
N GLN A 41 15.63 9.18 -1.10
CA GLN A 41 16.41 7.99 -1.48
C GLN A 41 17.88 8.07 -1.03
N ASP A 42 18.44 9.26 -0.96
CA ASP A 42 19.85 9.46 -0.58
C ASP A 42 20.09 9.31 0.95
N TYR A 43 19.01 9.31 1.73
CA TYR A 43 19.09 9.29 3.20
C TYR A 43 18.62 7.96 3.82
N VAL A 44 18.14 7.03 3.03
CA VAL A 44 17.64 5.73 3.50
C VAL A 44 18.44 4.58 2.88
N GLY A 45 18.74 3.57 3.68
CA GLY A 45 19.44 2.36 3.22
C GLY A 45 18.51 1.38 2.49
N TRP A 46 19.11 0.44 1.77
CA TRP A 46 18.42 -0.71 1.23
C TRP A 46 17.97 -1.68 2.32
N PRO A 47 17.03 -2.62 2.05
CA PRO A 47 16.64 -3.65 3.01
C PRO A 47 17.86 -4.39 3.56
N ASN A 48 17.93 -4.54 4.88
CA ASN A 48 19.01 -5.19 5.62
C ASN A 48 20.39 -4.48 5.58
N GLU A 49 20.51 -3.32 4.98
CA GLU A 49 21.79 -2.60 4.89
C GLU A 49 22.25 -2.03 6.24
N ASN A 50 21.33 -1.63 7.08
CA ASN A 50 21.63 -1.07 8.39
C ASN A 50 20.58 -1.48 9.44
N SER A 51 20.78 -1.07 10.69
CA SER A 51 19.88 -1.44 11.81
C SER A 51 18.43 -0.95 11.63
N PHE A 52 18.22 0.15 10.91
CA PHE A 52 16.89 0.70 10.68
C PHE A 52 16.12 -0.03 9.57
N THR A 53 16.82 -0.63 8.61
CA THR A 53 16.20 -1.25 7.43
C THR A 53 16.07 -2.78 7.54
N LYS A 54 16.18 -3.34 8.74
CA LYS A 54 16.00 -4.79 9.01
C LYS A 54 14.55 -5.24 9.10
N SER A 55 13.61 -4.30 9.23
CA SER A 55 12.18 -4.60 9.36
C SER A 55 11.40 -3.93 8.24
N THR A 56 10.36 -4.61 7.74
CA THR A 56 9.37 -4.06 6.80
C THR A 56 8.55 -2.90 7.38
N GLU A 57 8.58 -2.70 8.70
CA GLU A 57 7.94 -1.59 9.40
C GLU A 57 8.74 -0.27 9.28
N ARG A 58 9.91 -0.32 8.67
CA ARG A 58 10.79 0.83 8.49
C ARG A 58 10.94 1.17 7.01
N VAL A 59 11.06 2.46 6.75
CA VAL A 59 11.29 2.97 5.40
C VAL A 59 12.66 2.53 4.90
N SER A 60 12.70 1.99 3.69
CA SER A 60 13.91 1.59 2.98
C SER A 60 13.96 2.23 1.60
N GLN A 61 15.09 2.14 0.90
CA GLN A 61 15.18 2.59 -0.49
C GLN A 61 14.17 1.90 -1.40
N THR A 62 13.93 0.60 -1.22
CA THR A 62 12.91 -0.11 -1.99
C THR A 62 11.52 0.50 -1.79
N PHE A 63 11.18 0.90 -0.55
CA PHE A 63 9.91 1.58 -0.27
C PHE A 63 9.83 2.96 -0.94
N THR A 64 10.84 3.82 -0.77
CA THR A 64 10.82 5.17 -1.35
C THR A 64 10.72 5.14 -2.87
N LYS A 65 11.48 4.26 -3.51
CA LYS A 65 11.43 4.02 -4.97
C LYS A 65 10.08 3.46 -5.42
N GLY A 66 9.59 2.43 -4.76
CA GLY A 66 8.28 1.83 -5.06
C GLY A 66 7.12 2.81 -4.88
N LEU A 67 7.15 3.63 -3.82
CA LEU A 67 6.15 4.68 -3.61
C LEU A 67 6.26 5.77 -4.69
N ARG A 68 7.47 6.18 -5.05
CA ARG A 68 7.69 7.14 -6.14
C ARG A 68 7.17 6.62 -7.47
N ALA A 69 7.43 5.38 -7.81
CA ALA A 69 6.90 4.73 -9.01
C ALA A 69 5.35 4.73 -9.02
N ARG A 70 4.71 4.38 -7.90
CA ARG A 70 3.24 4.39 -7.77
C ARG A 70 2.63 5.79 -7.91
N ILE A 71 3.26 6.80 -7.35
CA ILE A 71 2.80 8.20 -7.49
C ILE A 71 2.97 8.66 -8.93
N ALA A 72 4.09 8.34 -9.59
CA ALA A 72 4.33 8.68 -10.98
C ALA A 72 3.30 8.05 -11.93
N LEU A 73 2.99 6.76 -11.76
CA LEU A 73 1.94 6.08 -12.52
C LEU A 73 0.56 6.70 -12.30
N PHE A 74 0.23 7.04 -11.05
CA PHE A 74 -1.05 7.70 -10.76
C PHE A 74 -1.10 9.10 -11.38
N ALA A 75 -0.03 9.87 -11.30
CA ALA A 75 0.07 11.21 -11.88
C ALA A 75 -0.06 11.19 -13.42
N ALA A 76 0.51 10.19 -14.08
CA ALA A 76 0.40 10.00 -15.53
C ALA A 76 -0.98 9.48 -15.99
N GLY A 77 -1.76 8.94 -15.08
CA GLY A 77 -3.02 8.25 -15.36
C GLY A 77 -4.25 9.15 -15.36
N TYR A 78 -5.39 8.48 -15.49
CA TYR A 78 -6.71 9.11 -15.41
C TYR A 78 -7.19 9.25 -13.97
N SER A 79 -7.95 10.31 -13.70
CA SER A 79 -8.65 10.53 -12.43
C SER A 79 -10.00 11.19 -12.65
N GLN A 80 -10.86 11.12 -11.65
CA GLN A 80 -12.08 11.89 -11.61
C GLN A 80 -11.75 13.37 -11.37
N HIS A 81 -12.25 14.22 -12.25
CA HIS A 81 -12.25 15.69 -12.15
C HIS A 81 -13.70 16.18 -12.06
N PRO A 82 -13.92 17.45 -11.68
CA PRO A 82 -15.28 18.00 -11.62
C PRO A 82 -16.04 17.95 -12.95
N ASP A 83 -15.31 17.95 -14.06
CA ASP A 83 -15.80 17.95 -15.44
C ASP A 83 -15.82 16.56 -16.08
N GLY A 84 -15.40 15.51 -15.37
CA GLY A 84 -15.39 14.14 -15.85
C GLY A 84 -14.10 13.36 -15.59
N ILE A 85 -13.94 12.23 -16.26
CA ILE A 85 -12.73 11.41 -16.17
C ILE A 85 -11.77 11.85 -17.26
N ARG A 86 -10.58 12.31 -16.87
CA ARG A 86 -9.52 12.69 -17.80
C ARG A 86 -8.14 12.50 -17.19
N TYR A 87 -7.10 12.69 -17.96
CA TYR A 87 -5.72 12.67 -17.44
C TYR A 87 -5.51 13.71 -16.34
N ASN A 88 -4.64 13.40 -15.38
CA ASN A 88 -4.22 14.36 -14.36
C ASN A 88 -3.40 15.51 -14.96
N THR A 89 -2.65 15.24 -16.01
CA THR A 89 -1.97 16.24 -16.84
C THR A 89 -2.27 16.00 -18.32
N GLU A 90 -2.62 17.06 -19.04
CA GLU A 90 -2.86 17.01 -20.49
C GLU A 90 -1.56 17.04 -21.30
N ASP A 91 -0.44 17.38 -20.69
CA ASP A 91 0.88 17.37 -21.33
C ASP A 91 1.35 15.93 -21.56
N ALA A 92 1.39 15.53 -22.84
CA ALA A 92 1.83 14.20 -23.24
C ALA A 92 3.32 13.95 -22.92
N THR A 93 4.15 14.98 -22.96
CA THR A 93 5.57 14.89 -22.65
C THR A 93 5.73 14.62 -21.16
N GLU A 94 5.04 15.35 -20.29
CA GLU A 94 5.06 15.10 -18.85
C GLU A 94 4.55 13.69 -18.51
N ARG A 95 3.48 13.21 -19.18
CA ARG A 95 3.02 11.83 -18.97
C ARG A 95 4.10 10.81 -19.31
N GLN A 96 4.81 11.01 -20.40
CA GLN A 96 5.91 10.09 -20.80
C GLN A 96 7.08 10.14 -19.81
N GLU A 97 7.41 11.30 -19.28
CA GLU A 97 8.42 11.45 -18.22
C GLU A 97 8.01 10.72 -16.94
N LEU A 98 6.75 10.84 -16.53
CA LEU A 98 6.20 10.14 -15.37
C LEU A 98 6.23 8.62 -15.53
N TYR A 99 5.87 8.09 -16.70
CA TYR A 99 6.03 6.66 -17.00
C TYR A 99 7.51 6.22 -16.97
N THR A 100 8.40 7.07 -17.44
CA THR A 100 9.85 6.81 -17.42
C THR A 100 10.38 6.77 -15.99
N ILE A 101 9.95 7.68 -15.12
CA ILE A 101 10.26 7.65 -13.69
C ILE A 101 9.79 6.32 -13.08
N ALA A 102 8.54 5.94 -13.28
CA ALA A 102 8.01 4.70 -12.73
C ALA A 102 8.78 3.46 -13.21
N LYS A 103 9.07 3.39 -14.49
CA LYS A 103 9.87 2.32 -15.11
C LYS A 103 11.26 2.23 -14.48
N ASN A 104 11.97 3.35 -14.38
CA ASN A 104 13.35 3.37 -13.91
C ASN A 104 13.44 3.00 -12.42
N GLU A 105 12.53 3.49 -11.58
CA GLU A 105 12.48 3.12 -10.16
C GLU A 105 12.21 1.61 -9.99
N CYS A 106 11.28 1.05 -10.74
CA CYS A 106 11.01 -0.39 -10.71
C CYS A 106 12.21 -1.22 -11.20
N LEU A 107 12.85 -0.81 -12.29
CA LEU A 107 14.03 -1.49 -12.81
C LEU A 107 15.20 -1.46 -11.83
N ASP A 108 15.40 -0.34 -11.15
CA ASP A 108 16.46 -0.22 -10.15
C ASP A 108 16.19 -1.16 -8.96
N ILE A 109 14.95 -1.20 -8.43
CA ILE A 109 14.57 -2.15 -7.38
C ILE A 109 14.85 -3.61 -7.82
N ILE A 110 14.40 -3.98 -9.02
CA ILE A 110 14.55 -5.35 -9.54
C ILE A 110 16.03 -5.70 -9.72
N SER A 111 16.82 -4.78 -10.30
CA SER A 111 18.23 -5.02 -10.58
C SER A 111 19.09 -5.17 -9.34
N LYS A 112 18.71 -4.51 -8.24
CA LYS A 112 19.41 -4.61 -6.95
C LYS A 112 19.15 -5.93 -6.23
N GLY A 113 18.00 -6.57 -6.45
CA GLY A 113 17.71 -7.89 -5.92
C GLY A 113 17.60 -7.98 -4.39
N TYR A 114 17.35 -6.87 -3.70
CA TYR A 114 17.20 -6.87 -2.24
C TYR A 114 15.89 -7.47 -1.76
N ASN A 115 14.86 -7.47 -2.61
CA ASN A 115 13.58 -8.13 -2.33
C ASN A 115 13.37 -9.30 -3.28
N THR A 116 12.75 -10.37 -2.78
CA THR A 116 12.47 -11.58 -3.55
C THR A 116 10.99 -11.88 -3.54
N LEU A 117 10.46 -12.35 -4.68
CA LEU A 117 9.09 -12.82 -4.75
C LEU A 117 8.93 -14.15 -4.03
N GLY A 118 7.87 -14.27 -3.25
CA GLY A 118 7.44 -15.49 -2.57
C GLY A 118 6.21 -16.10 -3.23
N THR A 119 5.67 -17.14 -2.65
CA THR A 119 4.36 -17.66 -3.04
C THR A 119 3.25 -16.84 -2.39
N PHE A 120 2.11 -16.73 -3.06
CA PHE A 120 0.94 -16.01 -2.53
C PHE A 120 0.56 -16.49 -1.14
N GLU A 121 0.45 -17.81 -0.94
CA GLU A 121 0.09 -18.42 0.34
C GLU A 121 1.12 -18.12 1.43
N ALA A 122 2.41 -18.28 1.14
CA ALA A 122 3.46 -18.05 2.12
C ALA A 122 3.51 -16.60 2.60
N ASN A 123 3.30 -15.64 1.68
CA ASN A 123 3.28 -14.22 2.02
C ASN A 123 2.13 -13.87 2.97
N PHE A 124 0.91 -14.36 2.70
CA PHE A 124 -0.23 -14.11 3.58
C PHE A 124 -0.09 -14.83 4.93
N LYS A 125 0.44 -16.05 4.95
CA LYS A 125 0.72 -16.75 6.21
C LYS A 125 1.78 -16.03 7.04
N ALA A 126 2.85 -15.54 6.43
CA ALA A 126 3.89 -14.77 7.11
C ALA A 126 3.33 -13.48 7.71
N LEU A 127 2.50 -12.75 6.96
CA LEU A 127 1.83 -11.55 7.46
C LEU A 127 0.93 -11.86 8.67
N CYS A 128 0.13 -12.91 8.59
CA CYS A 128 -0.75 -13.32 9.70
C CYS A 128 0.02 -13.81 10.93
N ALA A 129 1.22 -14.36 10.75
CA ALA A 129 2.09 -14.82 11.81
C ALA A 129 3.03 -13.73 12.37
N GLU A 130 2.89 -12.49 11.92
CA GLU A 130 3.81 -11.37 12.24
C GLU A 130 5.28 -11.70 11.88
N GLY A 131 5.46 -12.51 10.84
CA GLY A 131 6.75 -13.09 10.45
C GLY A 131 7.40 -12.42 9.23
N THR A 132 6.94 -11.25 8.81
CA THR A 132 7.53 -10.55 7.67
C THR A 132 8.86 -9.89 8.03
N ILE A 133 9.83 -10.05 7.14
CA ILE A 133 11.20 -9.55 7.30
C ILE A 133 11.62 -8.74 6.07
N ALA A 134 12.53 -7.79 6.27
CA ALA A 134 13.10 -7.03 5.17
C ALA A 134 13.84 -7.96 4.19
N GLY A 135 13.63 -7.74 2.88
CA GLY A 135 14.20 -8.56 1.82
C GLY A 135 13.30 -9.69 1.32
N ALA A 136 12.18 -9.99 1.98
CA ALA A 136 11.11 -10.82 1.44
C ALA A 136 10.27 -10.03 0.42
N GLU A 137 9.12 -10.55 0.01
CA GLU A 137 8.25 -9.86 -0.99
C GLU A 137 7.66 -8.58 -0.44
N SER A 138 7.27 -8.56 0.84
CA SER A 138 6.73 -7.36 1.48
C SER A 138 7.80 -6.27 1.57
N ILE A 139 7.50 -5.12 0.96
CA ILE A 139 8.41 -3.97 0.92
C ILE A 139 8.23 -3.07 2.13
N PHE A 140 6.99 -2.90 2.56
CA PHE A 140 6.64 -2.03 3.68
C PHE A 140 5.31 -2.43 4.30
N GLU A 141 5.26 -2.43 5.61
CA GLU A 141 4.07 -2.73 6.40
C GLU A 141 3.85 -1.64 7.45
N ILE A 142 2.59 -1.23 7.61
CA ILE A 142 2.22 -0.29 8.66
C ILE A 142 2.15 -1.05 9.98
N PRO A 143 3.03 -0.77 10.94
CA PRO A 143 3.06 -1.48 12.20
C PRO A 143 1.91 -1.07 13.11
N PHE A 144 1.42 -2.04 13.88
CA PHE A 144 0.49 -1.83 14.98
C PHE A 144 1.08 -2.44 16.25
N SER A 145 0.95 -1.76 17.37
CA SER A 145 1.33 -2.34 18.66
C SER A 145 0.37 -3.45 19.06
N ALA A 146 0.82 -4.35 19.93
CA ALA A 146 0.02 -5.45 20.45
C ALA A 146 -1.36 -4.98 20.94
N SER A 147 -2.40 -5.69 20.55
CA SER A 147 -3.81 -5.38 20.85
C SER A 147 -4.34 -4.06 20.24
N ARG A 148 -3.59 -3.47 19.30
CA ARG A 148 -3.98 -2.27 18.55
C ARG A 148 -4.18 -2.63 17.08
N GLY A 149 -4.87 -1.74 16.35
CA GLY A 149 -5.18 -1.96 14.94
C GLY A 149 -6.40 -2.84 14.74
N ARG A 150 -7.28 -2.42 13.84
CA ARG A 150 -8.53 -3.14 13.51
C ARG A 150 -8.74 -3.32 12.01
N VAL A 151 -7.71 -3.05 11.21
CA VAL A 151 -7.86 -3.07 9.73
C VAL A 151 -8.29 -4.45 9.24
N ILE A 152 -7.65 -5.51 9.75
CA ILE A 152 -7.96 -6.90 9.36
C ILE A 152 -9.12 -7.49 10.18
N TYR A 153 -9.47 -6.89 11.31
CA TYR A 153 -10.49 -7.40 12.22
C TYR A 153 -11.85 -7.66 11.55
N THR A 154 -12.27 -6.79 10.64
CA THR A 154 -13.56 -6.90 9.95
C THR A 154 -13.53 -7.85 8.77
N TRP A 155 -12.35 -8.13 8.21
CA TRP A 155 -12.12 -8.94 7.01
C TRP A 155 -11.71 -10.38 7.30
N GLY A 156 -11.33 -10.68 8.54
CA GLY A 156 -10.92 -12.02 8.93
C GLY A 156 -12.06 -13.04 8.93
N VAL A 157 -11.70 -14.31 8.97
CA VAL A 157 -12.64 -15.41 9.10
C VAL A 157 -13.52 -15.23 10.35
N LYS A 158 -14.81 -15.47 10.22
CA LYS A 158 -15.74 -15.33 11.34
C LYS A 158 -15.47 -16.39 12.42
N HIS A 159 -15.30 -15.93 13.65
CA HIS A 159 -15.36 -16.71 14.87
C HIS A 159 -16.68 -16.42 15.60
N GLU A 160 -17.55 -17.40 15.72
CA GLU A 160 -18.83 -17.25 16.45
C GLU A 160 -18.63 -17.27 17.96
N LYS A 161 -17.57 -17.93 18.41
CA LYS A 161 -17.15 -17.98 19.80
C LYS A 161 -15.77 -17.34 20.01
N LYS A 162 -15.17 -17.57 21.17
CA LYS A 162 -13.89 -16.96 21.54
C LYS A 162 -12.76 -17.49 20.64
N ASP A 163 -12.04 -16.58 20.01
CA ASP A 163 -10.77 -16.91 19.37
C ASP A 163 -9.66 -17.08 20.43
N GLN A 164 -8.63 -17.86 20.10
CA GLN A 164 -7.55 -18.21 21.04
C GLN A 164 -6.71 -17.01 21.50
N TRP A 165 -6.63 -15.94 20.71
CA TRP A 165 -5.79 -14.77 21.03
C TRP A 165 -6.56 -13.69 21.80
N THR A 166 -7.71 -13.29 21.32
CA THR A 166 -8.45 -12.14 21.87
C THR A 166 -9.56 -12.55 22.82
N LYS A 167 -9.91 -13.84 22.86
CA LYS A 167 -10.99 -14.40 23.67
C LYS A 167 -12.37 -13.79 23.38
N LEU A 168 -12.56 -13.26 22.17
CA LEU A 168 -13.81 -12.63 21.73
C LEU A 168 -14.25 -13.23 20.40
N ALA A 169 -15.56 -13.26 20.15
CA ALA A 169 -16.12 -13.53 18.83
C ALA A 169 -15.75 -12.39 17.87
N LYS A 170 -15.31 -12.72 16.66
CA LYS A 170 -14.78 -11.75 15.70
C LYS A 170 -14.95 -12.14 14.25
N GLY A 171 -14.61 -11.19 13.39
CA GLY A 171 -14.48 -11.39 11.95
C GLY A 171 -15.82 -11.52 11.22
N GLY A 172 -15.75 -11.70 9.92
CA GLY A 172 -16.91 -11.94 9.06
C GLY A 172 -17.89 -10.76 8.97
N ILE A 173 -17.45 -9.53 9.20
CA ILE A 173 -18.29 -8.33 9.05
C ILE A 173 -18.30 -7.90 7.60
N ASN A 174 -17.11 -7.86 6.98
CA ASN A 174 -16.93 -7.55 5.57
C ASN A 174 -16.32 -8.77 4.86
N GLY A 175 -16.72 -9.01 3.65
CA GLY A 175 -16.19 -10.06 2.80
C GLY A 175 -16.50 -9.80 1.33
N PRO A 176 -15.93 -10.58 0.43
CA PRO A 176 -16.29 -10.51 -0.98
C PRO A 176 -17.74 -10.94 -1.19
N ILE A 177 -18.33 -10.44 -2.26
CA ILE A 177 -19.61 -10.98 -2.73
C ILE A 177 -19.42 -12.41 -3.22
N PRO A 178 -20.43 -13.30 -3.12
CA PRO A 178 -20.29 -14.72 -3.51
C PRO A 178 -19.82 -14.92 -4.95
N THR A 179 -20.18 -14.04 -5.87
CA THR A 179 -19.75 -14.10 -7.28
C THR A 179 -18.25 -14.10 -7.43
N LEU A 180 -17.51 -13.35 -6.61
CA LEU A 180 -16.04 -13.34 -6.66
C LEU A 180 -15.45 -14.75 -6.48
N PHE A 181 -16.00 -15.55 -5.58
CA PHE A 181 -15.55 -16.93 -5.38
C PHE A 181 -15.71 -17.78 -6.63
N TYR A 182 -16.83 -17.62 -7.35
CA TYR A 182 -17.13 -18.39 -8.55
C TYR A 182 -16.47 -17.83 -9.82
N ASP A 183 -16.02 -16.57 -9.78
CA ASP A 183 -15.29 -15.93 -10.88
C ASP A 183 -13.82 -16.36 -10.93
N TYR A 184 -13.28 -16.90 -9.83
CA TYR A 184 -11.96 -17.51 -9.86
C TYR A 184 -11.96 -18.81 -10.66
N ASP A 185 -10.89 -19.04 -11.42
CA ASP A 185 -10.63 -20.37 -11.98
C ASP A 185 -10.52 -21.40 -10.84
N VAL A 186 -11.01 -22.61 -11.07
CA VAL A 186 -11.00 -23.68 -10.05
C VAL A 186 -9.56 -24.09 -9.65
N GLU A 187 -8.59 -23.87 -10.53
CA GLU A 187 -7.18 -24.14 -10.31
C GLU A 187 -6.42 -22.94 -9.70
N ASP A 188 -7.07 -21.78 -9.57
CA ASP A 188 -6.44 -20.60 -8.98
C ASP A 188 -6.37 -20.73 -7.47
N ILE A 189 -5.18 -21.06 -6.95
CA ILE A 189 -4.94 -21.24 -5.51
C ILE A 189 -5.24 -19.98 -4.68
N ARG A 190 -5.28 -18.79 -5.30
CA ARG A 190 -5.60 -17.54 -4.60
C ARG A 190 -7.02 -17.51 -4.12
N ARG A 191 -7.95 -18.23 -4.79
CA ARG A 191 -9.36 -18.32 -4.41
C ARG A 191 -9.51 -18.78 -2.96
N ASP A 192 -8.94 -19.91 -2.62
CA ASP A 192 -9.13 -20.55 -1.31
C ASP A 192 -8.39 -19.85 -0.18
N ILE A 193 -7.37 -19.06 -0.52
CA ILE A 193 -6.64 -18.21 0.44
C ILE A 193 -7.38 -16.88 0.66
N THR A 194 -7.97 -16.32 -0.37
CA THR A 194 -8.68 -15.02 -0.32
C THR A 194 -10.11 -15.17 0.16
N CYS A 195 -10.83 -16.18 -0.29
CA CYS A 195 -12.26 -16.39 -0.05
C CYS A 195 -12.48 -17.66 0.76
N VAL A 196 -12.44 -17.54 2.08
CA VAL A 196 -12.60 -18.68 2.98
C VAL A 196 -14.08 -19.06 3.10
N PRO A 197 -14.52 -20.25 2.66
CA PRO A 197 -15.92 -20.67 2.63
C PRO A 197 -16.40 -21.28 3.95
N PHE A 198 -15.79 -20.95 5.08
CA PHE A 198 -16.14 -21.47 6.39
C PHE A 198 -16.08 -20.41 7.49
N LYS A 199 -16.62 -20.75 8.65
CA LYS A 199 -16.54 -20.00 9.89
C LYS A 199 -16.12 -20.91 11.03
N TRP A 200 -15.58 -20.36 12.08
CA TRP A 200 -15.27 -21.10 13.31
C TRP A 200 -16.46 -21.04 14.27
N THR A 201 -16.94 -22.21 14.70
CA THR A 201 -18.13 -22.35 15.57
C THR A 201 -17.81 -22.79 16.98
N SER A 202 -16.59 -23.25 17.24
CA SER A 202 -16.10 -23.70 18.56
C SER A 202 -15.04 -22.77 19.11
N ASP A 203 -14.84 -22.82 20.42
CA ASP A 203 -13.71 -22.18 21.09
C ASP A 203 -12.40 -22.85 20.67
N ASN A 204 -11.38 -22.07 20.33
CA ASN A 204 -10.03 -22.51 20.03
C ASN A 204 -9.05 -22.01 21.07
#